data_2e8127a190581175e7f998aa2e09ff7f
#
_entry.id   2e8127a190581175e7f998aa2e09ff7f
#
_cell.length_a   1.000
_cell.length_b   1.000
_cell.length_c   1.000
_cell.angle_alpha   90.00
_cell.angle_beta   90.00
_cell.angle_gamma   90.00
#
_symmetry.space_group_name_H-M   'P 1'
#
loop_
_entity.id
_entity.type
_entity.pdbx_description
1 polymer ?
#
loop_
_entity_poly.entity_id
_entity_poly.type
_entity_poly.pdbx_seq_one_letter_code
_entity_poly.pdbx_strand_id
1 'polypeptide(L)'
;MQRKNTIKRKQNPEQKERTILKNILITVGIMGAATIVCLALQRFSEADTHVPLLFVLAVVIVARCTEGYVYGILSAMAAVVLVNYVFTYPYFELNFSITGYPLTFVVLLATAVMVSALTTQIKWQEQMRLEVEKEKTRANLLRAVSHDIRTPLTSIQASASGILDNYDALGR
;
A
#
# COMPACT_ATOMS: atom_id res chain seq x y z
N MET A 1 -0.68 -25.76 -20.63
CA MET A 1 -0.08 -26.05 -19.30
C MET A 1 1.02 -25.03 -19.03
N GLN A 2 0.69 -23.85 -18.48
CA GLN A 2 1.68 -22.79 -18.19
C GLN A 2 2.05 -22.88 -16.71
N ARG A 3 3.32 -23.13 -16.45
CA ARG A 3 3.94 -23.07 -15.11
C ARG A 3 3.84 -21.62 -14.60
N LYS A 4 2.99 -21.40 -13.61
CA LYS A 4 3.03 -20.21 -12.75
C LYS A 4 4.33 -20.24 -11.94
N ASN A 5 5.40 -19.71 -12.49
CA ASN A 5 6.58 -19.34 -11.71
C ASN A 5 6.26 -18.09 -10.92
N THR A 6 5.64 -18.29 -9.78
CA THR A 6 5.53 -17.29 -8.73
C THR A 6 6.94 -17.09 -8.16
N ILE A 7 7.68 -16.15 -8.70
CA ILE A 7 8.92 -15.66 -8.07
C ILE A 7 8.50 -14.95 -6.78
N LYS A 8 8.29 -15.72 -5.72
CA LYS A 8 8.31 -15.20 -4.36
C LYS A 8 9.74 -14.66 -4.15
N ARG A 9 9.92 -13.35 -4.36
CA ARG A 9 11.12 -12.64 -3.94
C ARG A 9 11.33 -12.98 -2.48
N LYS A 10 12.31 -13.85 -2.19
CA LYS A 10 12.79 -14.13 -0.84
C LYS A 10 13.32 -12.80 -0.29
N GLN A 11 12.46 -12.04 0.38
CA GLN A 11 12.88 -10.87 1.13
C GLN A 11 13.85 -11.38 2.21
N ASN A 12 15.02 -10.77 2.24
CA ASN A 12 16.05 -11.05 3.23
C ASN A 12 15.41 -10.91 4.64
N PRO A 13 15.54 -11.88 5.55
CA PRO A 13 14.87 -11.84 6.86
C PRO A 13 15.11 -10.54 7.61
N GLU A 14 16.32 -9.97 7.53
CA GLU A 14 16.66 -8.67 8.13
C GLU A 14 15.85 -7.49 7.55
N GLN A 15 15.54 -7.50 6.25
CA GLN A 15 14.71 -6.45 5.65
C GLN A 15 13.27 -6.54 6.13
N LYS A 16 12.76 -7.76 6.33
CA LYS A 16 11.42 -8.00 6.84
C LYS A 16 11.28 -7.50 8.27
N GLU A 17 12.25 -7.78 9.14
CA GLU A 17 12.26 -7.30 10.52
C GLU A 17 12.32 -5.77 10.61
N ARG A 18 13.16 -5.13 9.82
CA ARG A 18 13.25 -3.66 9.76
C ARG A 18 11.94 -3.03 9.30
N THR A 19 11.25 -3.63 8.34
CA THR A 19 9.95 -3.14 7.86
C THR A 19 8.87 -3.29 8.94
N ILE A 20 8.85 -4.42 9.65
CA ILE A 20 7.92 -4.65 10.77
C ILE A 20 8.17 -3.63 11.88
N LEU A 21 9.42 -3.45 12.31
CA LEU A 21 9.78 -2.49 13.35
C LEU A 21 9.40 -1.06 12.97
N LYS A 22 9.67 -0.65 11.73
CA LYS A 22 9.28 0.65 11.18
C LYS A 22 7.76 0.85 11.22
N ASN A 23 6.98 -0.14 10.77
CA ASN A 23 5.53 -0.05 10.76
C ASN A 23 4.94 0.02 12.19
N ILE A 24 5.50 -0.73 13.14
CA ILE A 24 5.11 -0.65 14.56
C ILE A 24 5.43 0.75 15.12
N LEU A 25 6.63 1.28 14.86
CA LEU A 25 7.04 2.60 15.33
C LEU A 25 6.12 3.70 14.77
N ILE A 26 5.77 3.63 13.49
CA ILE A 26 4.84 4.56 12.85
C ILE A 26 3.47 4.47 13.50
N THR A 27 2.95 3.26 13.72
CA THR A 27 1.63 3.04 14.33
C THR A 27 1.59 3.62 15.75
N VAL A 28 2.57 3.29 16.58
CA VAL A 28 2.66 3.79 17.96
C VAL A 28 2.84 5.32 17.97
N GLY A 29 3.66 5.86 17.09
CA GLY A 29 3.87 7.31 16.98
C GLY A 29 2.61 8.07 16.61
N ILE A 30 1.86 7.60 15.60
CA ILE A 30 0.61 8.25 15.16
C ILE A 30 -0.48 8.14 16.25
N MET A 31 -0.64 6.96 16.86
CA MET A 31 -1.61 6.74 17.91
C MET A 31 -1.28 7.56 19.16
N GLY A 32 0.02 7.65 19.53
CA GLY A 32 0.50 8.51 20.62
C GLY A 32 0.25 10.00 20.35
N ALA A 33 0.55 10.46 19.14
CA ALA A 33 0.27 11.84 18.72
C ALA A 33 -1.24 12.16 18.79
N ALA A 34 -2.10 11.26 18.31
CA ALA A 34 -3.54 11.41 18.40
C ALA A 34 -4.02 11.52 19.86
N THR A 35 -3.48 10.67 20.73
CA THR A 35 -3.79 10.72 22.17
C THR A 35 -3.38 12.06 22.80
N ILE A 36 -2.18 12.55 22.50
CA ILE A 36 -1.68 13.85 23.01
C ILE A 36 -2.57 14.99 22.51
N VAL A 37 -2.94 15.00 21.22
CA VAL A 37 -3.84 16.01 20.65
C VAL A 37 -5.21 15.96 21.31
N CYS A 38 -5.77 14.78 21.55
CA CYS A 38 -7.06 14.65 22.26
C CYS A 38 -6.98 15.19 23.68
N LEU A 39 -5.92 14.86 24.44
CA LEU A 39 -5.72 15.37 25.80
C LEU A 39 -5.53 16.90 25.83
N ALA A 40 -4.84 17.43 24.83
CA ALA A 40 -4.68 18.88 24.68
C ALA A 40 -6.04 19.59 24.40
N LEU A 41 -6.85 18.99 23.51
CA LEU A 41 -8.18 19.53 23.17
C LEU A 41 -9.16 19.48 24.34
N GLN A 42 -9.14 18.44 25.17
CA GLN A 42 -9.96 18.34 26.39
C GLN A 42 -9.66 19.47 27.36
N ARG A 43 -8.43 20.00 27.34
CA ARG A 43 -8.07 21.14 28.20
C ARG A 43 -8.71 22.45 27.76
N PHE A 44 -9.12 22.56 26.49
CA PHE A 44 -9.73 23.78 25.92
C PHE A 44 -11.24 23.66 25.69
N SER A 45 -11.78 22.45 25.63
CA SER A 45 -13.19 22.18 25.34
C SER A 45 -13.68 21.01 26.16
N GLU A 46 -14.79 21.21 26.90
CA GLU A 46 -15.44 20.16 27.69
C GLU A 46 -16.17 19.10 26.87
N ALA A 47 -16.07 19.16 25.54
CA ALA A 47 -16.81 18.27 24.65
C ALA A 47 -15.96 17.04 24.20
N ASP A 48 -16.24 15.89 24.77
CA ASP A 48 -15.63 14.58 24.42
C ASP A 48 -16.02 14.07 23.03
N THR A 49 -16.90 14.79 22.33
CA THR A 49 -17.46 14.39 21.03
C THR A 49 -16.42 14.27 19.92
N HIS A 50 -15.29 14.96 20.02
CA HIS A 50 -14.25 14.99 18.99
C HIS A 50 -13.26 13.83 19.08
N VAL A 51 -13.18 13.16 20.22
CA VAL A 51 -12.22 12.09 20.47
C VAL A 51 -12.35 10.92 19.48
N PRO A 52 -13.54 10.33 19.25
CA PRO A 52 -13.68 9.22 18.30
C PRO A 52 -13.29 9.61 16.87
N LEU A 53 -13.60 10.85 16.45
CA LEU A 53 -13.29 11.33 15.10
C LEU A 53 -11.76 11.42 14.86
N LEU A 54 -11.02 11.93 15.85
CA LEU A 54 -9.56 12.02 15.77
C LEU A 54 -8.92 10.64 15.73
N PHE A 55 -9.43 9.65 16.47
CA PHE A 55 -8.93 8.30 16.41
C PHE A 55 -9.26 7.60 15.08
N VAL A 56 -10.43 7.84 14.49
CA VAL A 56 -10.73 7.36 13.12
C VAL A 56 -9.73 7.94 12.13
N LEU A 57 -9.45 9.25 12.19
CA LEU A 57 -8.44 9.89 11.36
C LEU A 57 -7.05 9.27 11.56
N ALA A 58 -6.63 9.04 12.81
CA ALA A 58 -5.36 8.41 13.12
C ALA A 58 -5.25 7.00 12.51
N VAL A 59 -6.31 6.18 12.59
CA VAL A 59 -6.36 4.85 11.97
C VAL A 59 -6.23 4.94 10.45
N VAL A 60 -6.89 5.91 9.81
CA VAL A 60 -6.75 6.16 8.36
C VAL A 60 -5.31 6.49 7.99
N ILE A 61 -4.65 7.36 8.76
CA ILE A 61 -3.25 7.74 8.54
C ILE A 61 -2.34 6.52 8.73
N VAL A 62 -2.53 5.72 9.78
CA VAL A 62 -1.79 4.47 10.00
C VAL A 62 -1.96 3.53 8.81
N ALA A 63 -3.20 3.28 8.37
CA ALA A 63 -3.49 2.41 7.23
C ALA A 63 -2.85 2.92 5.93
N ARG A 64 -2.69 4.23 5.76
CA ARG A 64 -2.02 4.86 4.62
C ARG A 64 -0.50 4.71 4.68
N CYS A 65 0.09 4.89 5.86
CA CYS A 65 1.54 4.94 6.07
C CYS A 65 2.19 3.57 6.28
N THR A 66 1.42 2.56 6.71
CA THR A 66 1.94 1.20 6.97
C THR A 66 1.69 0.27 5.80
N GLU A 67 2.54 -0.74 5.65
CA GLU A 67 2.39 -1.80 4.65
C GLU A 67 1.68 -3.01 5.27
N GLY A 68 0.51 -3.34 4.73
CA GLY A 68 -0.25 -4.52 5.11
C GLY A 68 -1.53 -4.24 5.89
N TYR A 69 -2.49 -5.12 5.68
CA TYR A 69 -3.83 -5.06 6.26
C TYR A 69 -3.84 -5.21 7.79
N VAL A 70 -2.88 -5.96 8.32
CA VAL A 70 -2.81 -6.32 9.74
C VAL A 70 -2.62 -5.09 10.64
N TYR A 71 -1.76 -4.15 10.24
CA TYR A 71 -1.49 -2.94 11.02
C TYR A 71 -2.71 -2.02 11.10
N GLY A 72 -3.51 -1.93 10.04
CA GLY A 72 -4.76 -1.20 10.04
C GLY A 72 -5.79 -1.77 11.02
N ILE A 73 -5.96 -3.09 11.06
CA ILE A 73 -6.86 -3.75 12.01
C ILE A 73 -6.37 -3.59 13.44
N LEU A 74 -5.07 -3.82 13.68
CA LEU A 74 -4.50 -3.68 15.02
C LEU A 74 -4.62 -2.23 15.54
N SER A 75 -4.38 -1.23 14.69
CA SER A 75 -4.57 0.17 15.07
C SER A 75 -6.03 0.51 15.35
N ALA A 76 -6.99 -0.08 14.62
CA ALA A 76 -8.40 0.09 14.87
C ALA A 76 -8.81 -0.49 16.22
N MET A 77 -8.35 -1.69 16.56
CA MET A 77 -8.59 -2.29 17.88
C MET A 77 -7.94 -1.47 19.00
N ALA A 78 -6.70 -1.03 18.80
CA ALA A 78 -6.02 -0.17 19.77
C ALA A 78 -6.74 1.17 19.97
N ALA A 79 -7.29 1.78 18.90
CA ALA A 79 -8.08 3.00 18.97
C ALA A 79 -9.32 2.83 19.85
N VAL A 80 -10.07 1.73 19.66
CA VAL A 80 -11.26 1.43 20.48
C VAL A 80 -10.90 1.29 21.95
N VAL A 81 -9.83 0.54 22.25
CA VAL A 81 -9.36 0.34 23.62
C VAL A 81 -8.88 1.67 24.24
N LEU A 82 -8.11 2.48 23.51
CA LEU A 82 -7.62 3.77 23.98
C LEU A 82 -8.76 4.76 24.25
N VAL A 83 -9.74 4.85 23.36
CA VAL A 83 -10.91 5.72 23.54
C VAL A 83 -11.69 5.29 24.77
N ASN A 84 -11.93 4.00 24.96
CA ASN A 84 -12.65 3.49 26.12
C ASN A 84 -11.87 3.74 27.43
N TYR A 85 -10.59 3.40 27.45
CA TYR A 85 -9.79 3.42 28.67
C TYR A 85 -9.40 4.82 29.12
N VAL A 86 -9.07 5.72 28.18
CA VAL A 86 -8.51 7.04 28.51
C VAL A 86 -9.58 8.14 28.51
N PHE A 87 -10.59 8.04 27.63
CA PHE A 87 -11.51 9.14 27.34
C PHE A 87 -12.96 8.88 27.74
N THR A 88 -13.28 7.67 28.27
CA THR A 88 -14.64 7.32 28.70
C THR A 88 -14.72 7.29 30.22
N TYR A 89 -15.75 7.93 30.78
CA TYR A 89 -16.01 7.89 32.21
C TYR A 89 -16.60 6.52 32.63
N PRO A 90 -16.17 5.87 33.75
CA PRO A 90 -15.08 6.27 34.63
C PRO A 90 -13.70 6.02 34.00
N TYR A 91 -12.84 7.02 34.06
CA TYR A 91 -11.50 6.99 33.46
C TYR A 91 -10.68 5.83 34.04
N PHE A 92 -9.86 5.19 33.19
CA PHE A 92 -8.98 4.06 33.53
C PHE A 92 -9.68 2.76 33.92
N GLU A 93 -10.98 2.63 33.60
CA GLU A 93 -11.73 1.39 33.69
C GLU A 93 -12.34 1.01 32.35
N LEU A 94 -12.29 -0.27 31.99
CA LEU A 94 -12.98 -0.80 30.81
C LEU A 94 -14.46 -1.01 31.15
N ASN A 95 -15.29 -0.01 30.90
CA ASN A 95 -16.70 -0.09 31.26
C ASN A 95 -17.57 -0.16 29.98
N PHE A 96 -18.24 -1.29 29.79
CA PHE A 96 -19.15 -1.51 28.68
C PHE A 96 -20.63 -1.39 29.09
N SER A 97 -20.90 -1.03 30.34
CA SER A 97 -22.24 -1.07 30.93
C SER A 97 -23.05 0.22 30.73
N ILE A 98 -22.45 1.34 30.31
CA ILE A 98 -23.15 2.61 30.16
C ILE A 98 -23.91 2.63 28.84
N THR A 99 -25.21 2.88 28.89
CA THR A 99 -26.12 2.92 27.75
C THR A 99 -25.62 3.91 26.68
N GLY A 100 -25.32 3.40 25.46
CA GLY A 100 -24.86 4.18 24.31
C GLY A 100 -23.38 3.98 23.95
N TYR A 101 -22.48 3.73 24.88
CA TYR A 101 -21.06 3.50 24.58
C TYR A 101 -20.79 2.22 23.77
N PRO A 102 -21.46 1.07 24.02
CA PRO A 102 -21.26 -0.11 23.21
C PRO A 102 -21.57 0.11 21.72
N LEU A 103 -22.62 0.88 21.43
CA LEU A 103 -22.96 1.22 20.05
C LEU A 103 -21.87 2.09 19.39
N THR A 104 -21.36 3.07 20.10
CA THR A 104 -20.27 3.94 19.61
C THR A 104 -19.02 3.13 19.31
N PHE A 105 -18.66 2.16 20.15
CA PHE A 105 -17.51 1.29 19.92
C PHE A 105 -17.71 0.39 18.71
N VAL A 106 -18.88 -0.20 18.53
CA VAL A 106 -19.21 -1.03 17.37
C VAL A 106 -19.09 -0.19 16.09
N VAL A 107 -19.65 1.01 16.07
CA VAL A 107 -19.59 1.92 14.92
C VAL A 107 -18.14 2.36 14.63
N LEU A 108 -17.38 2.72 15.66
CA LEU A 108 -15.96 3.10 15.53
C LEU A 108 -15.14 1.94 14.95
N LEU A 109 -15.30 0.74 15.49
CA LEU A 109 -14.60 -0.44 15.03
C LEU A 109 -14.98 -0.78 13.59
N ALA A 110 -16.28 -0.79 13.27
CA ALA A 110 -16.76 -1.07 11.92
C ALA A 110 -16.20 -0.05 10.90
N THR A 111 -16.25 1.24 11.24
CA THR A 111 -15.71 2.32 10.39
C THR A 111 -14.21 2.16 10.19
N ALA A 112 -13.46 1.91 11.26
CA ALA A 112 -12.01 1.75 11.20
C ALA A 112 -11.60 0.53 10.37
N VAL A 113 -12.29 -0.60 10.52
CA VAL A 113 -12.05 -1.81 9.71
C VAL A 113 -12.39 -1.57 8.25
N MET A 114 -13.54 -0.92 7.96
CA MET A 114 -13.96 -0.59 6.60
C MET A 114 -12.94 0.32 5.91
N VAL A 115 -12.52 1.39 6.56
CA VAL A 115 -11.52 2.33 6.01
C VAL A 115 -10.18 1.63 5.79
N SER A 116 -9.74 0.79 6.72
CA SER A 116 -8.51 0.01 6.58
C SER A 116 -8.59 -0.95 5.38
N ALA A 117 -9.72 -1.62 5.19
CA ALA A 117 -9.95 -2.51 4.06
C ALA A 117 -9.91 -1.75 2.72
N LEU A 118 -10.63 -0.62 2.62
CA LEU A 118 -10.64 0.22 1.42
C LEU A 118 -9.24 0.76 1.08
N THR A 119 -8.50 1.23 2.08
CA THR A 119 -7.15 1.74 1.87
C THR A 119 -6.21 0.66 1.35
N THR A 120 -6.32 -0.56 1.87
CA THR A 120 -5.54 -1.70 1.40
C THR A 120 -5.90 -2.09 -0.03
N GLN A 121 -7.19 -2.08 -0.37
CA GLN A 121 -7.67 -2.36 -1.72
C GLN A 121 -7.14 -1.34 -2.74
N ILE A 122 -7.15 -0.04 -2.38
CA ILE A 122 -6.60 1.03 -3.24
C ILE A 122 -5.10 0.81 -3.48
N LYS A 123 -4.32 0.50 -2.45
CA LYS A 123 -2.89 0.21 -2.59
C LYS A 123 -2.62 -0.98 -3.52
N TRP A 124 -3.42 -2.02 -3.41
CA TRP A 124 -3.29 -3.21 -4.26
C TRP A 124 -3.60 -2.89 -5.72
N GLN A 125 -4.65 -2.11 -5.98
CA GLN A 125 -4.98 -1.64 -7.33
C GLN A 125 -3.87 -0.75 -7.92
N GLU A 126 -3.27 0.12 -7.13
CA GLU A 126 -2.17 0.97 -7.55
C GLU A 126 -0.92 0.14 -7.95
N GLN A 127 -0.57 -0.87 -7.15
CA GLN A 127 0.52 -1.79 -7.47
C GLN A 127 0.27 -2.54 -8.78
N MET A 128 -0.94 -3.07 -8.97
CA MET A 128 -1.33 -3.76 -10.22
C MET A 128 -1.25 -2.85 -11.44
N ARG A 129 -1.68 -1.59 -11.29
CA ARG A 129 -1.55 -0.59 -12.38
C ARG A 129 -0.11 -0.35 -12.78
N LEU A 130 0.77 -0.17 -11.80
CA LEU A 130 2.20 0.03 -12.03
C LEU A 130 2.86 -1.19 -12.70
N GLU A 131 2.46 -2.41 -12.35
CA GLU A 131 2.95 -3.62 -13.03
C GLU A 131 2.50 -3.67 -14.48
N VAL A 132 1.23 -3.40 -14.77
CA VAL A 132 0.69 -3.35 -16.14
C VAL A 132 1.39 -2.28 -16.97
N GLU A 133 1.66 -1.11 -16.41
CA GLU A 133 2.36 -0.03 -17.08
C GLU A 133 3.82 -0.40 -17.42
N LYS A 134 4.53 -1.06 -16.50
CA LYS A 134 5.87 -1.59 -16.74
C LYS A 134 5.88 -2.62 -17.87
N GLU A 135 4.91 -3.54 -17.90
CA GLU A 135 4.80 -4.55 -18.97
C GLU A 135 4.49 -3.88 -20.33
N LYS A 136 3.62 -2.88 -20.38
CA LYS A 136 3.35 -2.10 -21.59
C LYS A 136 4.60 -1.39 -22.11
N THR A 137 5.32 -0.74 -21.21
CA THR A 137 6.57 -0.04 -21.55
C THR A 137 7.61 -1.02 -22.11
N ARG A 138 7.77 -2.18 -21.46
CA ARG A 138 8.66 -3.23 -21.93
C ARG A 138 8.27 -3.75 -23.29
N ALA A 139 6.98 -4.01 -23.52
CA ALA A 139 6.49 -4.48 -24.82
C ALA A 139 6.72 -3.44 -25.93
N ASN A 140 6.48 -2.16 -25.63
CA ASN A 140 6.72 -1.06 -26.57
C ASN A 140 8.22 -0.91 -26.92
N LEU A 141 9.10 -0.99 -25.92
CA LEU A 141 10.55 -0.96 -26.14
C LEU A 141 11.02 -2.13 -27.01
N LEU A 142 10.55 -3.35 -26.74
CA LEU A 142 10.90 -4.52 -27.54
C LEU A 142 10.42 -4.36 -29.00
N ARG A 143 9.23 -3.79 -29.20
CA ARG A 143 8.71 -3.53 -30.56
C ARG A 143 9.53 -2.48 -31.28
N ALA A 144 9.88 -1.37 -30.61
CA ALA A 144 10.72 -0.31 -31.19
C ALA A 144 12.11 -0.87 -31.57
N VAL A 145 12.78 -1.57 -30.66
CA VAL A 145 14.09 -2.18 -30.90
C VAL A 145 14.02 -3.18 -32.05
N SER A 146 12.98 -4.01 -32.12
CA SER A 146 12.80 -4.97 -33.21
C SER A 146 12.63 -4.29 -34.56
N HIS A 147 11.91 -3.16 -34.60
CA HIS A 147 11.77 -2.37 -35.82
C HIS A 147 13.09 -1.74 -36.24
N ASP A 148 13.82 -1.14 -35.29
CA ASP A 148 15.08 -0.43 -35.55
C ASP A 148 16.22 -1.38 -35.97
N ILE A 149 16.18 -2.63 -35.54
CA ILE A 149 17.11 -3.68 -35.98
C ILE A 149 16.73 -4.21 -37.38
N ARG A 150 15.44 -4.34 -37.69
CA ARG A 150 14.99 -4.90 -38.98
C ARG A 150 15.43 -4.04 -40.16
N THR A 151 15.38 -2.69 -40.01
CA THR A 151 15.72 -1.77 -41.09
C THR A 151 17.18 -1.94 -41.56
N PRO A 152 18.22 -1.86 -40.70
CA PRO A 152 19.60 -2.07 -41.15
C PRO A 152 19.87 -3.49 -41.59
N LEU A 153 19.22 -4.49 -40.98
CA LEU A 153 19.38 -5.90 -41.39
C LEU A 153 18.87 -6.14 -42.80
N THR A 154 17.73 -5.56 -43.16
CA THR A 154 17.20 -5.62 -44.54
C THR A 154 18.13 -4.92 -45.54
N SER A 155 18.71 -3.78 -45.17
CA SER A 155 19.72 -3.11 -46.03
C SER A 155 20.97 -3.94 -46.23
N ILE A 156 21.50 -4.57 -45.18
CA ILE A 156 22.66 -5.47 -45.26
C ILE A 156 22.33 -6.69 -46.16
N GLN A 157 21.17 -7.27 -45.95
CA GLN A 157 20.73 -8.43 -46.77
C GLN A 157 20.58 -8.05 -48.25
N ALA A 158 19.98 -6.91 -48.57
CA ALA A 158 19.85 -6.41 -49.93
C ALA A 158 21.20 -6.14 -50.57
N SER A 159 22.14 -5.54 -49.83
CA SER A 159 23.51 -5.27 -50.30
C SER A 159 24.26 -6.58 -50.55
N ALA A 160 24.16 -7.56 -49.65
CA ALA A 160 24.80 -8.88 -49.81
C ALA A 160 24.25 -9.66 -51.01
N SER A 161 22.93 -9.64 -51.23
CA SER A 161 22.30 -10.25 -52.40
C SER A 161 22.74 -9.58 -53.69
N GLY A 162 22.81 -8.23 -53.71
CA GLY A 162 23.29 -7.49 -54.88
C GLY A 162 24.76 -7.80 -55.24
N ILE A 163 25.63 -8.04 -54.26
CA ILE A 163 27.01 -8.48 -54.47
C ILE A 163 27.08 -9.89 -55.08
N LEU A 164 26.27 -10.80 -54.54
CA LEU A 164 26.20 -12.19 -55.04
C LEU A 164 25.72 -12.24 -56.49
N ASP A 165 24.65 -11.53 -56.83
CA ASP A 165 24.09 -11.45 -58.16
C ASP A 165 25.10 -10.89 -59.17
N ASN A 166 25.86 -9.86 -58.73
CA ASN A 166 26.89 -9.24 -59.59
C ASN A 166 28.13 -10.15 -59.76
N TYR A 167 28.46 -10.94 -58.75
CA TYR A 167 29.55 -11.90 -58.80
C TYR A 167 29.26 -13.04 -59.80
N ASP A 168 28.02 -13.54 -59.83
CA ASP A 168 27.58 -14.54 -60.80
C ASP A 168 27.52 -13.98 -62.23
N ALA A 169 27.30 -12.68 -62.40
CA ALA A 169 27.33 -12.03 -63.72
C ALA A 169 28.75 -11.80 -64.27
N LEU A 170 29.73 -11.55 -63.39
CA LEU A 170 31.14 -11.34 -63.75
C LEU A 170 31.92 -12.66 -63.97
N GLY A 171 31.41 -13.76 -63.55
CA GLY A 171 32.05 -15.11 -63.65
C GLY A 171 31.73 -15.87 -64.91
N ARG A 172 31.03 -15.26 -65.86
CA ARG A 172 30.83 -15.76 -67.24
C ARG A 172 31.63 -14.91 -68.21
#